data_91d781c4b19f4681a9f3fffb2cdd01fd
#
_entry.id   91d781c4b19f4681a9f3fffb2cdd01fd
#
_cell.length_a   1.000
_cell.length_b   1.000
_cell.length_c   1.000
_cell.angle_alpha   90.00
_cell.angle_beta   90.00
_cell.angle_gamma   90.00
#
_symmetry.space_group_name_H-M   'P 1'
#
loop_
_entity.id
_entity.type
_entity.pdbx_description
1 polymer ?
#
loop_
_entity_poly.entity_id
_entity_poly.type
_entity_poly.pdbx_seq_one_letter_code
_entity_poly.pdbx_strand_id
1 'polypeptide(L)'
;MAKLNQQYQNLILQIKQDADKFADQQMQTVYKNQKDNLDEIHKYIGMLYIKNAVDGLLKVTPYQKNNILSDLNSKLKDMAKDMGNTEINQVTDILKKNYSDTYYKNAYVMDSGINVNLKFDILKKEYIDAAVNNPLDGQIFSNRIWQNKATVVDKVKQGIVDA
;
A
#
# COMPACT_ATOMS: atom_id res chain seq x y z
N MET A 1 30.57 14.46 -28.30
CA MET A 1 30.32 13.48 -27.21
C MET A 1 29.53 14.04 -26.01
N ALA A 2 29.79 15.26 -25.51
CA ALA A 2 29.08 15.79 -24.33
C ALA A 2 27.56 15.96 -24.49
N LYS A 3 27.06 16.39 -25.65
CA LYS A 3 25.62 16.55 -25.90
C LYS A 3 24.83 15.23 -25.93
N LEU A 4 25.44 14.18 -26.46
CA LEU A 4 24.81 12.85 -26.52
C LEU A 4 24.63 12.29 -25.10
N ASN A 5 25.66 12.42 -24.24
CA ASN A 5 25.61 11.99 -22.84
C ASN A 5 24.52 12.71 -22.05
N GLN A 6 24.32 14.01 -22.26
CA GLN A 6 23.27 14.79 -21.58
C GLN A 6 21.86 14.33 -21.98
N GLN A 7 21.65 13.99 -23.26
CA GLN A 7 20.34 13.51 -23.74
C GLN A 7 19.96 12.18 -23.09
N TYR A 8 20.90 11.24 -22.97
CA TYR A 8 20.64 9.96 -22.29
C TYR A 8 20.41 10.10 -20.81
N GLN A 9 21.18 10.96 -20.14
CA GLN A 9 20.93 11.28 -18.73
C GLN A 9 19.51 11.81 -18.50
N ASN A 10 19.05 12.72 -19.39
CA ASN A 10 17.71 13.24 -19.32
C ASN A 10 16.64 12.16 -19.54
N LEU A 11 16.85 11.22 -20.48
CA LEU A 11 15.93 10.11 -20.71
C LEU A 11 15.86 9.16 -19.51
N ILE A 12 16.99 8.82 -18.89
CA ILE A 12 17.02 8.01 -17.67
C ILE A 12 16.29 8.70 -16.51
N LEU A 13 16.51 10.01 -16.35
CA LEU A 13 15.83 10.81 -15.34
C LEU A 13 14.31 10.81 -15.58
N GLN A 14 13.88 10.96 -16.84
CA GLN A 14 12.47 10.92 -17.20
C GLN A 14 11.84 9.56 -16.90
N ILE A 15 12.54 8.45 -17.19
CA ILE A 15 12.07 7.09 -16.85
C ILE A 15 11.79 6.99 -15.35
N LYS A 16 12.69 7.50 -14.51
CA LYS A 16 12.50 7.53 -13.05
C LYS A 16 11.30 8.38 -12.66
N GLN A 17 11.20 9.59 -13.18
CA GLN A 17 10.09 10.50 -12.88
C GLN A 17 8.73 9.93 -13.30
N ASP A 18 8.65 9.25 -14.44
CA ASP A 18 7.44 8.58 -14.89
C ASP A 18 7.04 7.44 -13.94
N ALA A 19 8.02 6.67 -13.45
CA ALA A 19 7.79 5.59 -12.49
C ALA A 19 7.28 6.13 -11.15
N ASP A 20 7.89 7.19 -10.62
CA ASP A 20 7.49 7.85 -9.38
C ASP A 20 6.06 8.41 -9.52
N LYS A 21 5.77 9.12 -10.62
CA LYS A 21 4.43 9.67 -10.88
C LYS A 21 3.35 8.59 -10.99
N PHE A 22 3.67 7.47 -11.64
CA PHE A 22 2.76 6.35 -11.71
C PHE A 22 2.49 5.76 -10.32
N ALA A 23 3.53 5.56 -9.51
CA ALA A 23 3.38 5.06 -8.14
C ALA A 23 2.49 5.99 -7.30
N ASP A 24 2.75 7.31 -7.34
CA ASP A 24 1.95 8.29 -6.62
C ASP A 24 0.47 8.26 -7.02
N GLN A 25 0.18 8.14 -8.33
CA GLN A 25 -1.20 8.03 -8.82
C GLN A 25 -1.91 6.78 -8.31
N GLN A 26 -1.24 5.63 -8.31
CA GLN A 26 -1.82 4.37 -7.82
C GLN A 26 -2.01 4.40 -6.29
N MET A 27 -1.11 5.02 -5.56
CA MET A 27 -1.22 5.16 -4.10
C MET A 27 -2.42 6.01 -3.65
N GLN A 28 -2.98 6.87 -4.50
CA GLN A 28 -4.22 7.60 -4.18
C GLN A 28 -5.39 6.63 -3.90
N THR A 29 -5.46 5.50 -4.61
CA THR A 29 -6.47 4.46 -4.35
C THR A 29 -6.30 3.85 -2.95
N VAL A 30 -5.06 3.61 -2.53
CA VAL A 30 -4.76 3.10 -1.19
C VAL A 30 -5.17 4.11 -0.13
N TYR A 31 -4.79 5.39 -0.28
CA TYR A 31 -5.13 6.44 0.67
C TYR A 31 -6.63 6.66 0.80
N LYS A 32 -7.36 6.63 -0.34
CA LYS A 32 -8.82 6.72 -0.33
C LYS A 32 -9.44 5.54 0.43
N ASN A 33 -9.04 4.32 0.12
CA ASN A 33 -9.55 3.13 0.80
C ASN A 33 -9.25 3.17 2.31
N GLN A 34 -8.06 3.58 2.71
CA GLN A 34 -7.70 3.73 4.13
C GLN A 34 -8.57 4.77 4.82
N LYS A 35 -8.82 5.92 4.16
CA LYS A 35 -9.68 6.97 4.69
C LYS A 35 -11.12 6.48 4.85
N ASP A 36 -11.69 5.86 3.82
CA ASP A 36 -13.06 5.37 3.84
C ASP A 36 -13.27 4.35 4.98
N ASN A 37 -12.35 3.43 5.17
CA ASN A 37 -12.36 2.47 6.28
C ASN A 37 -12.27 3.14 7.66
N LEU A 38 -11.40 4.14 7.83
CA LEU A 38 -11.29 4.89 9.08
C LEU A 38 -12.57 5.71 9.37
N ASP A 39 -13.16 6.31 8.35
CA ASP A 39 -14.42 7.05 8.49
C ASP A 39 -15.56 6.13 8.92
N GLU A 40 -15.61 4.88 8.44
CA GLU A 40 -16.59 3.89 8.90
C GLU A 40 -16.41 3.52 10.37
N ILE A 41 -15.18 3.33 10.85
CA ILE A 41 -14.90 3.07 12.27
C ILE A 41 -15.28 4.29 13.13
N HIS A 42 -14.95 5.50 12.70
CA HIS A 42 -15.35 6.73 13.40
C HIS A 42 -16.86 6.84 13.52
N LYS A 43 -17.61 6.57 12.44
CA LYS A 43 -19.09 6.55 12.48
C LYS A 43 -19.61 5.49 13.43
N TYR A 44 -19.03 4.28 13.42
CA TYR A 44 -19.44 3.22 14.33
C TYR A 44 -19.23 3.62 15.80
N ILE A 45 -18.06 4.14 16.14
CA ILE A 45 -17.74 4.62 17.48
C ILE A 45 -18.70 5.76 17.88
N GLY A 46 -18.93 6.73 16.98
CA GLY A 46 -19.87 7.82 17.20
C GLY A 46 -21.29 7.33 17.52
N MET A 47 -21.78 6.33 16.78
CA MET A 47 -23.08 5.70 17.05
C MET A 47 -23.13 4.98 18.40
N LEU A 48 -22.03 4.33 18.82
CA LEU A 48 -21.95 3.71 20.14
C LEU A 48 -22.08 4.75 21.25
N TYR A 49 -21.43 5.90 21.12
CA TYR A 49 -21.53 7.00 22.09
C TYR A 49 -22.94 7.59 22.10
N ILE A 50 -23.52 7.90 20.94
CA ILE A 50 -24.89 8.43 20.85
C ILE A 50 -25.90 7.49 21.53
N LYS A 51 -25.74 6.18 21.39
CA LYS A 51 -26.66 5.19 21.92
C LYS A 51 -26.47 4.90 23.40
N ASN A 52 -25.27 4.98 23.93
CA ASN A 52 -24.93 4.42 25.23
C ASN A 52 -24.23 5.42 26.18
N ALA A 53 -23.92 6.64 25.73
CA ALA A 53 -23.25 7.60 26.60
C ALA A 53 -24.25 8.36 27.47
N VAL A 54 -23.90 8.54 28.75
CA VAL A 54 -24.55 9.41 29.71
C VAL A 54 -23.46 10.31 30.29
N ASP A 55 -23.66 11.62 30.23
CA ASP A 55 -22.67 12.62 30.68
C ASP A 55 -21.28 12.47 30.04
N GLY A 56 -21.24 12.07 28.76
CA GLY A 56 -19.99 11.91 28.01
C GLY A 56 -19.23 10.61 28.26
N LEU A 57 -19.73 9.73 29.13
CA LEU A 57 -19.15 8.43 29.45
C LEU A 57 -20.02 7.30 28.94
N LEU A 58 -19.40 6.26 28.41
CA LEU A 58 -20.11 5.04 28.01
C LEU A 58 -20.60 4.29 29.25
N LYS A 59 -21.91 4.38 29.52
CA LYS A 59 -22.57 3.63 30.61
C LYS A 59 -23.22 2.37 30.04
N VAL A 60 -22.46 1.29 30.03
CA VAL A 60 -22.90 -0.02 29.53
C VAL A 60 -22.71 -1.10 30.59
N THR A 61 -23.58 -2.10 30.59
CA THR A 61 -23.42 -3.27 31.44
C THR A 61 -22.21 -4.11 30.96
N PRO A 62 -21.63 -4.96 31.84
CA PRO A 62 -20.54 -5.85 31.43
C PRO A 62 -20.89 -6.73 30.21
N TYR A 63 -22.12 -7.19 30.11
CA TYR A 63 -22.60 -7.98 28.96
C TYR A 63 -22.62 -7.14 27.67
N GLN A 64 -23.15 -5.91 27.74
CA GLN A 64 -23.17 -4.99 26.60
C GLN A 64 -21.74 -4.61 26.18
N LYS A 65 -20.84 -4.37 27.14
CA LYS A 65 -19.41 -4.10 26.87
C LYS A 65 -18.78 -5.23 26.09
N ASN A 66 -18.99 -6.48 26.47
CA ASN A 66 -18.44 -7.64 25.76
C ASN A 66 -18.97 -7.74 24.33
N ASN A 67 -20.26 -7.51 24.11
CA ASN A 67 -20.84 -7.54 22.76
C ASN A 67 -20.27 -6.40 21.88
N ILE A 68 -20.19 -5.19 22.41
CA ILE A 68 -19.59 -4.03 21.71
C ILE A 68 -18.14 -4.33 21.31
N LEU A 69 -17.35 -4.85 22.23
CA LEU A 69 -15.94 -5.20 21.96
C LEU A 69 -15.83 -6.32 20.91
N SER A 70 -16.73 -7.31 20.95
CA SER A 70 -16.78 -8.38 19.95
C SER A 70 -17.09 -7.84 18.55
N ASP A 71 -18.14 -7.02 18.43
CA ASP A 71 -18.54 -6.41 17.16
C ASP A 71 -17.46 -5.48 16.61
N LEU A 72 -16.88 -4.66 17.48
CA LEU A 72 -15.78 -3.78 17.10
C LEU A 72 -14.57 -4.57 16.61
N ASN A 73 -14.20 -5.65 17.31
CA ASN A 73 -13.09 -6.50 16.89
C ASN A 73 -13.33 -7.13 15.52
N SER A 74 -14.55 -7.57 15.23
CA SER A 74 -14.93 -8.07 13.91
C SER A 74 -14.77 -6.99 12.83
N LYS A 75 -15.34 -5.80 13.06
CA LYS A 75 -15.24 -4.67 12.12
C LYS A 75 -13.80 -4.24 11.87
N LEU A 76 -12.97 -4.18 12.92
CA LEU A 76 -11.55 -3.84 12.78
C LEU A 76 -10.76 -4.88 11.99
N LYS A 77 -11.08 -6.17 12.14
CA LYS A 77 -10.48 -7.24 11.35
C LYS A 77 -10.85 -7.14 9.87
N ASP A 78 -12.13 -6.91 9.58
CA ASP A 78 -12.63 -6.77 8.21
C ASP A 78 -12.00 -5.54 7.54
N MET A 79 -11.96 -4.41 8.24
CA MET A 79 -11.29 -3.19 7.79
C MET A 79 -9.80 -3.43 7.51
N ALA A 80 -9.08 -4.06 8.44
CA ALA A 80 -7.65 -4.34 8.26
C ALA A 80 -7.40 -5.25 7.06
N LYS A 81 -8.28 -6.24 6.84
CA LYS A 81 -8.21 -7.14 5.69
C LYS A 81 -8.46 -6.39 4.38
N ASP A 82 -9.48 -5.54 4.33
CA ASP A 82 -9.78 -4.74 3.14
C ASP A 82 -8.64 -3.77 2.79
N MET A 83 -8.17 -2.99 3.78
CA MET A 83 -7.05 -2.08 3.60
C MET A 83 -5.75 -2.82 3.20
N GLY A 84 -5.47 -3.96 3.84
CA GLY A 84 -4.28 -4.75 3.55
C GLY A 84 -4.31 -5.33 2.14
N ASN A 85 -5.42 -5.90 1.72
CA ASN A 85 -5.59 -6.44 0.37
C ASN A 85 -5.48 -5.35 -0.70
N THR A 86 -6.15 -4.22 -0.49
CA THR A 86 -6.08 -3.08 -1.42
C THR A 86 -4.65 -2.57 -1.57
N GLU A 87 -3.94 -2.37 -0.46
CA GLU A 87 -2.56 -1.90 -0.48
C GLU A 87 -1.61 -2.91 -1.14
N ILE A 88 -1.73 -4.20 -0.82
CA ILE A 88 -0.90 -5.26 -1.43
C ILE A 88 -1.12 -5.32 -2.94
N ASN A 89 -2.37 -5.28 -3.41
CA ASN A 89 -2.68 -5.33 -4.83
C ASN A 89 -2.10 -4.11 -5.56
N GLN A 90 -2.32 -2.90 -5.05
CA GLN A 90 -1.81 -1.67 -5.67
C GLN A 90 -0.29 -1.62 -5.68
N VAL A 91 0.36 -1.95 -4.56
CA VAL A 91 1.84 -1.99 -4.50
C VAL A 91 2.40 -3.06 -5.44
N THR A 92 1.76 -4.23 -5.52
CA THR A 92 2.16 -5.28 -6.46
C THR A 92 2.11 -4.79 -7.91
N ASP A 93 1.03 -4.13 -8.29
CA ASP A 93 0.85 -3.60 -9.65
C ASP A 93 1.86 -2.49 -9.97
N ILE A 94 2.12 -1.60 -9.00
CA ILE A 94 3.16 -0.56 -9.12
C ILE A 94 4.53 -1.20 -9.36
N LEU A 95 4.91 -2.17 -8.52
CA LEU A 95 6.22 -2.81 -8.61
C LEU A 95 6.39 -3.57 -9.93
N LYS A 96 5.37 -4.35 -10.35
CA LYS A 96 5.40 -5.10 -11.61
C LYS A 96 5.52 -4.18 -12.81
N LYS A 97 4.70 -3.14 -12.86
CA LYS A 97 4.72 -2.19 -13.97
C LYS A 97 6.03 -1.40 -14.00
N ASN A 98 6.47 -0.86 -12.89
CA ASN A 98 7.70 -0.09 -12.83
C ASN A 98 8.93 -0.94 -13.17
N TYR A 99 8.99 -2.19 -12.71
CA TYR A 99 10.08 -3.10 -13.08
C TYR A 99 10.11 -3.36 -14.58
N SER A 100 8.96 -3.71 -15.17
CA SER A 100 8.85 -3.98 -16.60
C SER A 100 9.13 -2.73 -17.45
N ASP A 101 8.50 -1.60 -17.14
CA ASP A 101 8.68 -0.35 -17.90
C ASP A 101 10.13 0.14 -17.83
N THR A 102 10.74 0.08 -16.64
CA THR A 102 12.14 0.48 -16.44
C THR A 102 13.09 -0.42 -17.23
N TYR A 103 12.85 -1.72 -17.23
CA TYR A 103 13.65 -2.66 -18.03
C TYR A 103 13.62 -2.31 -19.51
N TYR A 104 12.44 -2.23 -20.12
CA TYR A 104 12.32 -1.98 -21.56
C TYR A 104 12.73 -0.57 -21.97
N LYS A 105 12.43 0.45 -21.17
CA LYS A 105 12.85 1.82 -21.46
C LYS A 105 14.37 1.98 -21.38
N ASN A 106 15.02 1.41 -20.37
CA ASN A 106 16.48 1.43 -20.27
C ASN A 106 17.13 0.62 -21.40
N ALA A 107 16.55 -0.54 -21.75
CA ALA A 107 17.02 -1.33 -22.89
C ALA A 107 16.99 -0.50 -24.19
N TYR A 108 15.90 0.21 -24.45
CA TYR A 108 15.78 1.11 -25.59
C TYR A 108 16.80 2.25 -25.57
N VAL A 109 17.01 2.89 -24.42
CA VAL A 109 17.99 3.96 -24.27
C VAL A 109 19.41 3.46 -24.54
N MET A 110 19.75 2.26 -24.05
CA MET A 110 21.06 1.65 -24.29
C MET A 110 21.27 1.28 -25.77
N ASP A 111 20.29 0.64 -26.39
CA ASP A 111 20.35 0.26 -27.80
C ASP A 111 20.51 1.48 -28.71
N SER A 112 19.68 2.51 -28.48
CA SER A 112 19.73 3.75 -29.24
C SER A 112 20.98 4.59 -29.01
N GLY A 113 21.58 4.50 -27.80
CA GLY A 113 22.69 5.36 -27.38
C GLY A 113 24.07 4.85 -27.71
N ILE A 114 24.24 3.56 -27.68
CA ILE A 114 25.57 2.94 -27.85
C ILE A 114 25.73 2.37 -29.26
N ASN A 115 24.62 2.32 -30.03
CA ASN A 115 24.56 1.73 -31.37
C ASN A 115 25.13 0.29 -31.43
N VAL A 116 24.95 -0.42 -30.31
CA VAL A 116 25.32 -1.82 -30.15
C VAL A 116 24.03 -2.59 -30.27
N ASN A 117 23.83 -3.30 -31.33
CA ASN A 117 22.63 -4.14 -31.58
C ASN A 117 22.47 -5.17 -30.44
N LEU A 118 22.03 -4.68 -29.27
CA LEU A 118 21.85 -5.47 -28.07
C LEU A 118 20.56 -6.28 -28.23
N LYS A 119 20.69 -7.59 -28.17
CA LYS A 119 19.52 -8.48 -28.08
C LYS A 119 19.05 -8.48 -26.63
N PHE A 120 17.96 -7.77 -26.37
CA PHE A 120 17.28 -7.85 -25.09
C PHE A 120 16.26 -8.98 -25.12
N ASP A 121 16.32 -9.85 -24.13
CA ASP A 121 15.32 -10.90 -23.99
C ASP A 121 13.99 -10.31 -23.51
N ILE A 122 12.89 -10.94 -23.93
CA ILE A 122 11.57 -10.60 -23.39
C ILE A 122 11.56 -10.94 -21.92
N LEU A 123 11.21 -9.95 -21.11
CA LEU A 123 11.11 -10.10 -19.66
C LEU A 123 9.98 -11.07 -19.31
N LYS A 124 10.33 -12.25 -18.82
CA LYS A 124 9.36 -13.28 -18.44
C LYS A 124 8.64 -12.90 -17.15
N LYS A 125 7.37 -13.28 -17.06
CA LYS A 125 6.53 -13.02 -15.90
C LYS A 125 7.16 -13.55 -14.60
N GLU A 126 7.80 -14.71 -14.65
CA GLU A 126 8.47 -15.34 -13.50
C GLU A 126 9.58 -14.46 -12.93
N TYR A 127 10.32 -13.75 -13.77
CA TYR A 127 11.37 -12.82 -13.32
C TYR A 127 10.78 -11.57 -12.68
N ILE A 128 9.68 -11.05 -13.22
CA ILE A 128 8.95 -9.93 -12.63
C ILE A 128 8.40 -10.32 -11.25
N ASP A 129 7.73 -11.47 -11.15
CA ASP A 129 7.17 -11.98 -9.90
C ASP A 129 8.26 -12.25 -8.86
N ALA A 130 9.40 -12.82 -9.26
CA ALA A 130 10.54 -13.03 -8.37
C ALA A 130 11.14 -11.70 -7.87
N ALA A 131 11.30 -10.69 -8.74
CA ALA A 131 11.81 -9.39 -8.34
C ALA A 131 10.89 -8.66 -7.36
N VAL A 132 9.57 -8.71 -7.59
CA VAL A 132 8.55 -8.07 -6.74
C VAL A 132 8.48 -8.73 -5.36
N ASN A 133 8.63 -10.06 -5.29
CA ASN A 133 8.58 -10.82 -4.05
C ASN A 133 9.96 -11.03 -3.40
N ASN A 134 10.99 -10.35 -3.91
CA ASN A 134 12.31 -10.44 -3.31
C ASN A 134 12.31 -9.81 -1.91
N PRO A 135 12.75 -10.55 -0.86
CA PRO A 135 12.78 -10.00 0.48
C PRO A 135 13.75 -8.81 0.56
N LEU A 136 13.28 -7.71 1.14
CA LEU A 136 14.13 -6.59 1.54
C LEU A 136 14.29 -6.64 3.06
N ASP A 137 15.52 -6.67 3.56
CA ASP A 137 15.82 -6.85 4.99
C ASP A 137 15.13 -8.09 5.60
N GLY A 138 15.12 -9.19 4.86
CA GLY A 138 14.58 -10.47 5.29
C GLY A 138 13.06 -10.59 5.28
N GLN A 139 12.33 -9.57 4.81
CA GLN A 139 10.86 -9.59 4.72
C GLN A 139 10.36 -9.14 3.35
N ILE A 140 9.36 -9.84 2.82
CA ILE A 140 8.61 -9.39 1.65
C ILE A 140 7.67 -8.22 2.04
N PHE A 141 7.39 -7.33 1.08
CA PHE A 141 6.62 -6.12 1.34
C PHE A 141 5.21 -6.40 1.89
N SER A 142 4.55 -7.46 1.43
CA SER A 142 3.21 -7.83 1.89
C SER A 142 3.17 -8.16 3.39
N ASN A 143 4.21 -8.80 3.93
CA ASN A 143 4.29 -9.07 5.36
C ASN A 143 4.39 -7.78 6.18
N ARG A 144 5.13 -6.78 5.69
CA ARG A 144 5.22 -5.46 6.33
C ARG A 144 3.87 -4.75 6.35
N ILE A 145 3.11 -4.84 5.24
CA ILE A 145 1.75 -4.28 5.18
C ILE A 145 0.86 -4.93 6.24
N TRP A 146 0.86 -6.27 6.35
CA TRP A 146 0.06 -6.96 7.36
C TRP A 146 0.45 -6.61 8.79
N GLN A 147 1.74 -6.49 9.09
CA GLN A 147 2.22 -6.05 10.42
C GLN A 147 1.72 -4.63 10.75
N ASN A 148 1.76 -3.70 9.78
CA ASN A 148 1.25 -2.36 9.97
C ASN A 148 -0.25 -2.34 10.24
N LYS A 149 -1.05 -3.15 9.52
CA LYS A 149 -2.50 -3.24 9.75
C LYS A 149 -2.84 -3.84 11.11
N ALA A 150 -2.11 -4.87 11.55
CA ALA A 150 -2.25 -5.42 12.89
C ALA A 150 -2.00 -4.35 13.97
N THR A 151 -0.93 -3.55 13.81
CA THR A 151 -0.61 -2.46 14.74
C THR A 151 -1.74 -1.41 14.80
N VAL A 152 -2.36 -1.07 13.66
CA VAL A 152 -3.51 -0.13 13.63
C VAL A 152 -4.69 -0.71 14.42
N VAL A 153 -5.04 -1.98 14.19
CA VAL A 153 -6.12 -2.67 14.90
C VAL A 153 -5.89 -2.66 16.41
N ASP A 154 -4.68 -2.98 16.85
CA ASP A 154 -4.35 -3.03 18.28
C ASP A 154 -4.41 -1.65 18.94
N LYS A 155 -3.93 -0.60 18.27
CA LYS A 155 -4.03 0.78 18.78
C LYS A 155 -5.47 1.26 18.92
N VAL A 156 -6.34 0.95 17.94
CA VAL A 156 -7.76 1.32 18.03
C VAL A 156 -8.45 0.58 19.16
N LYS A 157 -8.18 -0.72 19.33
CA LYS A 157 -8.71 -1.50 20.45
C LYS A 157 -8.29 -0.92 21.80
N GLN A 158 -7.01 -0.62 21.96
CA GLN A 158 -6.47 -0.07 23.19
C GLN A 158 -7.17 1.26 23.53
N GLY A 159 -7.29 2.17 22.56
CA GLY A 159 -7.95 3.46 22.78
C GLY A 159 -9.40 3.37 23.22
N ILE A 160 -10.12 2.26 22.89
CA ILE A 160 -11.51 2.05 23.31
C ILE A 160 -11.59 1.35 24.67
N VAL A 161 -10.62 0.50 25.00
CA VAL A 161 -10.56 -0.15 26.31
C VAL A 161 -10.23 0.86 27.41
N ASP A 162 -9.41 1.85 27.06
CA ASP A 162 -8.92 2.89 27.99
C ASP A 162 -9.92 4.06 28.16
N ALA A 163 -10.96 4.13 27.31
CA ALA A 163 -12.03 5.15 27.36
C ALA A 163 -13.22 4.69 28.20
#